data_a7d781eea3b2636bc49e46051d26a98b
#
_entry.id   a7d781eea3b2636bc49e46051d26a98b
#
_cell.length_a   1.000
_cell.length_b   1.000
_cell.length_c   1.000
_cell.angle_alpha   90.00
_cell.angle_beta   90.00
_cell.angle_gamma   90.00
#
_symmetry.space_group_name_H-M   'P 1'
#
loop_
_entity.id
_entity.type
_entity.pdbx_description
1 polymer ?
#
loop_
_entity_poly.entity_id
_entity_poly.type
_entity_poly.pdbx_seq_one_letter_code
_entity_poly.pdbx_strand_id
1 'polypeptide(L)'
;MCIRDRYNPVLAHQIQYNIISNDVSCDDVEAMTLQRTLNNNPCAGTDVEKIVKTRVSQGSFRRLLLLERHHCNLCDISTTSVLRASHIKEWAESSKEERIDANNGLLLCANHDALFDRHLISFEPDTGNICISASIDDDQRNALNLSKSARISMNDRMKAYMQIHYKKFIEKENQ
;
A
#
# COMPACT_ATOMS: atom_id res chain seq x y z
N MET A 1 -0.19 20.00 -27.60
CA MET A 1 -0.45 21.27 -26.90
C MET A 1 0.02 21.07 -25.45
N CYS A 2 1.15 21.66 -25.11
CA CYS A 2 1.88 21.37 -23.86
C CYS A 2 1.16 21.95 -22.62
N ILE A 3 1.05 21.15 -21.55
CA ILE A 3 0.49 21.50 -20.23
C ILE A 3 1.43 22.45 -19.44
N ARG A 4 2.16 23.33 -20.12
CA ARG A 4 3.19 24.19 -19.50
C ARG A 4 2.69 25.53 -18.95
N ASP A 5 1.41 25.90 -19.14
CA ASP A 5 1.00 27.32 -18.96
C ASP A 5 0.08 27.61 -17.77
N ARG A 6 0.05 26.75 -16.73
CA ARG A 6 -0.66 27.09 -15.49
C ARG A 6 0.17 26.83 -14.23
N TYR A 7 1.40 27.31 -14.24
CA TYR A 7 2.18 27.37 -13.00
C TYR A 7 1.65 28.51 -12.14
N ASN A 8 0.93 28.19 -11.07
CA ASN A 8 0.56 29.14 -10.05
C ASN A 8 1.60 29.09 -8.91
N PRO A 9 2.50 30.07 -8.79
CA PRO A 9 3.59 30.04 -7.84
C PRO A 9 3.11 30.01 -6.37
N VAL A 10 1.96 30.61 -6.06
CA VAL A 10 1.39 30.59 -4.69
C VAL A 10 0.92 29.18 -4.33
N LEU A 11 0.30 28.47 -5.26
CA LEU A 11 -0.16 27.11 -5.07
C LEU A 11 1.02 26.13 -4.94
N ALA A 12 2.05 26.30 -5.76
CA ALA A 12 3.27 25.53 -5.70
C ALA A 12 4.00 25.72 -4.36
N HIS A 13 4.07 26.96 -3.86
CA HIS A 13 4.70 27.27 -2.58
C HIS A 13 3.92 26.66 -1.40
N GLN A 14 2.59 26.66 -1.45
CA GLN A 14 1.74 26.08 -0.40
C GLN A 14 1.78 24.55 -0.41
N ILE A 15 1.86 23.95 -1.59
CA ILE A 15 2.06 22.49 -1.75
C ILE A 15 3.44 22.10 -1.23
N GLN A 16 4.49 22.86 -1.58
CA GLN A 16 5.85 22.62 -1.14
C GLN A 16 6.01 22.79 0.38
N TYR A 17 5.31 23.77 0.98
CA TYR A 17 5.28 23.97 2.44
C TYR A 17 4.59 22.80 3.16
N ASN A 18 3.48 22.29 2.60
CA ASN A 18 2.78 21.11 3.15
C ASN A 18 3.59 19.81 2.98
N ILE A 19 4.38 19.68 1.91
CA ILE A 19 5.30 18.55 1.70
C ILE A 19 6.40 18.55 2.76
N ILE A 20 6.98 19.72 3.07
CA ILE A 20 8.07 19.86 4.04
C ILE A 20 7.56 19.69 5.48
N SER A 21 6.33 20.12 5.77
CA SER A 21 5.77 20.10 7.13
C SER A 21 5.04 18.80 7.52
N ASN A 22 4.61 17.98 6.56
CA ASN A 22 3.69 16.85 6.82
C ASN A 22 4.07 15.51 6.17
N ASP A 23 5.28 15.29 5.68
CA ASP A 23 5.69 14.04 5.02
C ASP A 23 4.69 13.55 3.92
N VAL A 24 4.11 14.50 3.18
CA VAL A 24 3.13 14.23 2.12
C VAL A 24 3.86 13.64 0.92
N SER A 25 3.51 12.42 0.52
CA SER A 25 4.12 11.78 -0.66
C SER A 25 3.72 12.48 -1.96
N CYS A 26 4.52 12.33 -3.04
CA CYS A 26 4.15 12.83 -4.36
C CYS A 26 2.76 12.33 -4.81
N ASP A 27 2.40 11.10 -4.45
CA ASP A 27 1.10 10.50 -4.76
C ASP A 27 -0.06 11.22 -4.05
N ASP A 28 0.15 11.68 -2.81
CA ASP A 28 -0.85 12.46 -2.06
C ASP A 28 -1.07 13.84 -2.65
N VAL A 29 0.01 14.50 -3.11
CA VAL A 29 -0.06 15.82 -3.77
C VAL A 29 -0.81 15.69 -5.10
N GLU A 30 -0.54 14.65 -5.87
CA GLU A 30 -1.23 14.38 -7.13
C GLU A 30 -2.72 14.10 -6.89
N ALA A 31 -3.07 13.29 -5.88
CA ALA A 31 -4.44 13.01 -5.51
C ALA A 31 -5.19 14.27 -5.05
N MET A 32 -4.58 15.13 -4.23
CA MET A 32 -5.18 16.41 -3.79
C MET A 32 -5.36 17.38 -4.95
N THR A 33 -4.42 17.43 -5.89
CA THR A 33 -4.49 18.28 -7.07
C THR A 33 -5.61 17.84 -8.00
N LEU A 34 -5.73 16.52 -8.23
CA LEU A 34 -6.82 15.92 -9.00
C LEU A 34 -8.19 16.19 -8.34
N GLN A 35 -8.30 16.05 -7.02
CA GLN A 35 -9.54 16.35 -6.29
C GLN A 35 -9.97 17.82 -6.44
N ARG A 36 -9.02 18.77 -6.39
CA ARG A 36 -9.29 20.19 -6.64
C ARG A 36 -9.74 20.45 -8.07
N THR A 37 -9.11 19.77 -9.04
CA THR A 37 -9.47 19.91 -10.46
C THR A 37 -10.90 19.44 -10.73
N LEU A 38 -11.32 18.33 -10.09
CA LEU A 38 -12.70 17.83 -10.18
C LEU A 38 -13.71 18.77 -9.54
N ASN A 39 -13.40 19.32 -8.36
CA ASN A 39 -14.30 20.26 -7.69
C ASN A 39 -14.51 21.55 -8.49
N ASN A 40 -13.54 21.91 -9.33
CA ASN A 40 -13.60 23.10 -10.19
C ASN A 40 -14.13 22.83 -11.60
N ASN A 41 -14.40 21.57 -11.96
CA ASN A 41 -14.86 21.21 -13.31
C ASN A 41 -15.92 20.10 -13.25
N PRO A 42 -17.21 20.45 -13.05
CA PRO A 42 -18.30 19.49 -12.85
C PRO A 42 -18.62 18.60 -14.07
N CYS A 43 -17.96 18.80 -15.20
CA CYS A 43 -18.09 17.96 -16.40
C CYS A 43 -17.07 16.82 -16.49
N ALA A 44 -16.25 16.60 -15.46
CA ALA A 44 -15.36 15.44 -15.40
C ALA A 44 -16.21 14.16 -15.22
N GLY A 45 -16.16 13.26 -16.20
CA GLY A 45 -17.01 12.05 -16.22
C GLY A 45 -16.77 11.13 -15.04
N THR A 46 -17.73 10.26 -14.78
CA THR A 46 -17.82 9.31 -13.65
C THR A 46 -16.57 8.46 -13.42
N ASP A 47 -15.78 8.17 -14.47
CA ASP A 47 -14.57 7.36 -14.35
C ASP A 47 -13.39 8.13 -13.74
N VAL A 48 -13.27 9.42 -14.06
CA VAL A 48 -12.26 10.30 -13.45
C VAL A 48 -12.55 10.49 -11.96
N GLU A 49 -13.81 10.67 -11.57
CA GLU A 49 -14.19 10.74 -10.16
C GLU A 49 -13.88 9.46 -9.39
N LYS A 50 -14.11 8.29 -9.99
CA LYS A 50 -13.76 7.00 -9.39
C LYS A 50 -12.25 6.87 -9.18
N ILE A 51 -11.46 7.21 -10.19
CA ILE A 51 -9.99 7.17 -10.11
C ILE A 51 -9.48 8.07 -8.99
N VAL A 52 -10.00 9.30 -8.89
CA VAL A 52 -9.58 10.26 -7.85
C VAL A 52 -9.97 9.77 -6.47
N LYS A 53 -11.21 9.33 -6.25
CA LYS A 53 -11.65 8.76 -4.96
C LYS A 53 -10.80 7.56 -4.54
N THR A 54 -10.41 6.72 -5.50
CA THR A 54 -9.53 5.57 -5.26
C THR A 54 -8.15 6.04 -4.81
N ARG A 55 -7.51 6.98 -5.49
CA ARG A 55 -6.19 7.50 -5.14
C ARG A 55 -6.19 8.23 -3.80
N VAL A 56 -7.21 9.04 -3.50
CA VAL A 56 -7.36 9.73 -2.21
C VAL A 56 -7.46 8.72 -1.06
N SER A 57 -8.23 7.65 -1.22
CA SER A 57 -8.35 6.63 -0.17
C SER A 57 -7.08 5.78 -0.02
N GLN A 58 -6.36 5.48 -1.11
CA GLN A 58 -5.05 4.83 -1.05
C GLN A 58 -4.01 5.71 -0.34
N GLY A 59 -3.99 7.01 -0.61
CA GLY A 59 -3.13 7.96 0.09
C GLY A 59 -3.41 8.03 1.58
N SER A 60 -4.70 8.05 1.97
CA SER A 60 -5.12 8.05 3.38
C SER A 60 -4.73 6.74 4.09
N PHE A 61 -4.93 5.59 3.44
CA PHE A 61 -4.53 4.28 3.94
C PHE A 61 -3.02 4.19 4.15
N ARG A 62 -2.23 4.63 3.17
CA ARG A 62 -0.77 4.67 3.26
C ARG A 62 -0.30 5.54 4.43
N ARG A 63 -0.92 6.71 4.62
CA ARG A 63 -0.58 7.61 5.73
C ARG A 63 -0.82 6.95 7.08
N LEU A 64 -1.95 6.26 7.25
CA LEU A 64 -2.25 5.53 8.50
C LEU A 64 -1.18 4.47 8.79
N LEU A 65 -0.79 3.67 7.79
CA LEU A 65 0.24 2.65 7.97
C LEU A 65 1.61 3.25 8.29
N LEU A 66 1.99 4.38 7.68
CA LEU A 66 3.26 5.06 7.97
C LEU A 66 3.28 5.69 9.37
N LEU A 67 2.13 6.12 9.92
CA LEU A 67 2.03 6.61 11.29
C LEU A 67 2.17 5.50 12.33
N GLU A 68 1.67 4.30 12.01
CA GLU A 68 1.74 3.15 12.92
C GLU A 68 3.06 2.36 12.81
N ARG A 69 3.68 2.39 11.64
CA ARG A 69 4.83 1.54 11.29
C ARG A 69 5.89 2.36 10.57
N HIS A 70 7.11 2.30 11.05
CA HIS A 70 8.21 3.16 10.55
C HIS A 70 9.15 2.43 9.58
N HIS A 71 8.97 1.12 9.38
CA HIS A 71 9.81 0.29 8.51
C HIS A 71 8.97 -0.84 7.89
N CYS A 72 9.54 -1.53 6.90
CA CYS A 72 8.95 -2.73 6.31
C CYS A 72 8.68 -3.79 7.39
N ASN A 73 7.52 -4.44 7.34
CA ASN A 73 7.16 -5.50 8.30
C ASN A 73 8.08 -6.75 8.22
N LEU A 74 8.89 -6.87 7.16
CA LEU A 74 9.76 -8.03 6.92
C LEU A 74 11.26 -7.71 6.91
N CYS A 75 11.66 -6.44 6.86
CA CYS A 75 13.06 -6.01 6.89
C CYS A 75 13.19 -4.58 7.44
N ASP A 76 14.42 -4.13 7.66
CA ASP A 76 14.72 -2.84 8.31
C ASP A 76 14.65 -1.62 7.36
N ILE A 77 14.13 -1.78 6.14
CA ILE A 77 13.98 -0.65 5.22
C ILE A 77 12.94 0.32 5.78
N SER A 78 13.39 1.55 6.06
CA SER A 78 12.57 2.66 6.60
C SER A 78 12.44 3.84 5.63
N THR A 79 13.12 3.80 4.48
CA THR A 79 13.03 4.84 3.45
C THR A 79 11.61 4.88 2.87
N THR A 80 10.85 5.91 3.22
CA THR A 80 9.41 6.03 2.90
C THR A 80 9.10 5.94 1.42
N SER A 81 9.99 6.44 0.54
CA SER A 81 9.80 6.40 -0.92
C SER A 81 9.79 4.98 -1.52
N VAL A 82 10.40 4.00 -0.84
CA VAL A 82 10.41 2.59 -1.28
C VAL A 82 9.47 1.69 -0.48
N LEU A 83 8.78 2.23 0.53
CA LEU A 83 7.75 1.52 1.25
C LEU A 83 6.42 1.57 0.49
N ARG A 84 5.64 0.51 0.59
CA ARG A 84 4.31 0.34 0.01
C ARG A 84 3.30 -0.01 1.09
N ALA A 85 2.10 0.52 0.95
CA ALA A 85 0.95 0.17 1.78
C ALA A 85 0.20 -0.97 1.08
N SER A 86 0.54 -2.21 1.41
CA SER A 86 -0.06 -3.42 0.82
C SER A 86 -1.36 -3.78 1.51
N HIS A 87 -2.43 -4.00 0.77
CA HIS A 87 -3.67 -4.53 1.33
C HIS A 87 -3.55 -6.04 1.53
N ILE A 88 -3.99 -6.53 2.69
CA ILE A 88 -4.04 -7.96 2.99
C ILE A 88 -5.19 -8.62 2.23
N LYS A 89 -6.40 -8.11 2.40
CA LYS A 89 -7.54 -8.43 1.55
C LYS A 89 -7.53 -7.47 0.37
N GLU A 90 -7.49 -7.99 -0.84
CA GLU A 90 -7.34 -7.21 -2.06
C GLU A 90 -8.32 -6.03 -2.14
N TRP A 91 -7.85 -4.90 -2.68
CA TRP A 91 -8.65 -3.70 -2.87
C TRP A 91 -9.98 -3.95 -3.58
N ALA A 92 -9.97 -4.79 -4.62
CA ALA A 92 -11.15 -5.10 -5.43
C ALA A 92 -12.24 -5.82 -4.64
N GLU A 93 -11.84 -6.64 -3.66
CA GLU A 93 -12.74 -7.43 -2.82
C GLU A 93 -13.14 -6.71 -1.52
N SER A 94 -12.47 -5.60 -1.22
CA SER A 94 -12.67 -4.85 0.02
C SER A 94 -13.83 -3.87 -0.06
N SER A 95 -14.60 -3.77 1.02
CA SER A 95 -15.59 -2.70 1.20
C SER A 95 -14.92 -1.33 1.31
N LYS A 96 -15.71 -0.26 1.30
CA LYS A 96 -15.16 1.10 1.45
C LYS A 96 -14.44 1.29 2.78
N GLU A 97 -14.97 0.71 3.84
CA GLU A 97 -14.43 0.76 5.20
C GLU A 97 -13.16 -0.09 5.31
N GLU A 98 -13.15 -1.28 4.70
CA GLU A 98 -11.99 -2.18 4.68
C GLU A 98 -10.79 -1.60 3.91
N ARG A 99 -11.06 -0.77 2.89
CA ARG A 99 -10.01 -0.12 2.08
C ARG A 99 -9.19 0.91 2.82
N ILE A 100 -9.72 1.46 3.90
CA ILE A 100 -9.06 2.45 4.75
C ILE A 100 -8.73 1.91 6.15
N ASP A 101 -8.98 0.63 6.39
CA ASP A 101 -8.68 -0.01 7.66
C ASP A 101 -7.20 -0.38 7.76
N ALA A 102 -6.46 0.21 8.70
CA ALA A 102 -5.05 -0.09 8.92
C ALA A 102 -4.80 -1.57 9.26
N ASN A 103 -5.80 -2.27 9.84
CA ASN A 103 -5.71 -3.71 10.09
C ASN A 103 -5.78 -4.55 8.78
N ASN A 104 -6.30 -3.97 7.70
CA ASN A 104 -6.25 -4.59 6.37
C ASN A 104 -4.95 -4.27 5.63
N GLY A 105 -3.87 -3.96 6.32
CA GLY A 105 -2.65 -3.51 5.68
C GLY A 105 -1.36 -3.99 6.29
N LEU A 106 -0.34 -4.06 5.43
CA LEU A 106 1.07 -4.22 5.77
C LEU A 106 1.87 -3.06 5.17
N LEU A 107 2.88 -2.60 5.89
CA LEU A 107 3.89 -1.71 5.32
C LEU A 107 5.04 -2.57 4.82
N LEU A 108 5.27 -2.63 3.51
CA LEU A 108 6.27 -3.49 2.89
C LEU A 108 7.20 -2.67 2.00
N CYS A 109 8.46 -3.09 1.85
CA CYS A 109 9.31 -2.56 0.79
C CYS A 109 8.84 -3.08 -0.58
N ALA A 110 9.25 -2.44 -1.66
CA ALA A 110 8.77 -2.75 -3.01
C ALA A 110 8.93 -4.24 -3.40
N ASN A 111 10.03 -4.90 -2.97
CA ASN A 111 10.25 -6.32 -3.25
C ASN A 111 9.26 -7.21 -2.48
N HIS A 112 9.11 -6.96 -1.17
CA HIS A 112 8.20 -7.75 -0.33
C HIS A 112 6.73 -7.51 -0.69
N ASP A 113 6.37 -6.29 -1.05
CA ASP A 113 5.05 -5.92 -1.60
C ASP A 113 4.73 -6.73 -2.86
N ALA A 114 5.66 -6.75 -3.83
CA ALA A 114 5.47 -7.51 -5.05
C ALA A 114 5.33 -9.03 -4.84
N LEU A 115 5.99 -9.59 -3.83
CA LEU A 115 5.84 -11.01 -3.47
C LEU A 115 4.51 -11.28 -2.79
N PHE A 116 4.09 -10.40 -1.88
CA PHE A 116 2.84 -10.50 -1.15
C PHE A 116 1.64 -10.36 -2.08
N ASP A 117 1.59 -9.34 -2.92
CA ASP A 117 0.53 -9.13 -3.91
C ASP A 117 0.37 -10.30 -4.89
N ARG A 118 1.46 -11.02 -5.16
CA ARG A 118 1.43 -12.20 -6.02
C ARG A 118 1.19 -13.50 -5.28
N HIS A 119 0.91 -13.48 -3.99
CA HIS A 119 0.76 -14.65 -3.15
C HIS A 119 1.95 -15.61 -3.26
N LEU A 120 3.17 -15.06 -3.35
CA LEU A 120 4.43 -15.80 -3.26
C LEU A 120 4.93 -15.87 -1.82
N ILE A 121 4.46 -14.98 -0.99
CA ILE A 121 4.58 -15.03 0.46
C ILE A 121 3.22 -14.77 1.11
N SER A 122 3.01 -15.34 2.28
CA SER A 122 1.87 -15.05 3.15
C SER A 122 2.29 -15.25 4.60
N PHE A 123 1.34 -15.14 5.52
CA PHE A 123 1.57 -15.40 6.94
C PHE A 123 0.48 -16.31 7.47
N GLU A 124 0.89 -17.28 8.29
CA GLU A 124 -0.05 -18.14 9.00
C GLU A 124 -0.88 -17.30 9.99
N PRO A 125 -2.21 -17.32 9.91
CA PRO A 125 -3.05 -16.40 10.66
C PRO A 125 -2.93 -16.54 12.19
N ASP A 126 -2.71 -17.75 12.70
CA ASP A 126 -2.67 -18.02 14.14
C ASP A 126 -1.32 -17.67 14.76
N THR A 127 -0.23 -17.99 14.07
CA THR A 127 1.13 -17.82 14.59
C THR A 127 1.79 -16.53 14.11
N GLY A 128 1.38 -16.00 12.96
CA GLY A 128 2.05 -14.89 12.27
C GLY A 128 3.35 -15.27 11.57
N ASN A 129 3.71 -16.55 11.52
CA ASN A 129 4.91 -17.01 10.83
C ASN A 129 4.78 -16.82 9.32
N ILE A 130 5.89 -16.45 8.68
CA ILE A 130 5.92 -16.31 7.23
C ILE A 130 5.79 -17.68 6.54
N CYS A 131 4.99 -17.73 5.49
CA CYS A 131 4.91 -18.81 4.52
C CYS A 131 5.50 -18.32 3.20
N ILE A 132 6.44 -19.05 2.63
CA ILE A 132 7.16 -18.71 1.41
C ILE A 132 6.88 -19.79 0.38
N SER A 133 6.52 -19.40 -0.84
CA SER A 133 6.26 -20.30 -1.94
C SER A 133 7.46 -21.21 -2.23
N ALA A 134 7.18 -22.47 -2.53
CA ALA A 134 8.20 -23.45 -2.95
C ALA A 134 8.91 -23.04 -4.26
N SER A 135 8.32 -22.15 -5.04
CA SER A 135 8.92 -21.58 -6.25
C SER A 135 10.11 -20.66 -5.99
N ILE A 136 10.28 -20.17 -4.73
CA ILE A 136 11.38 -19.29 -4.32
C ILE A 136 12.46 -20.16 -3.65
N ASP A 137 13.55 -20.40 -4.35
CA ASP A 137 14.70 -21.16 -3.84
C ASP A 137 15.49 -20.38 -2.76
N ASP A 138 16.50 -21.03 -2.18
CA ASP A 138 17.29 -20.45 -1.10
C ASP A 138 18.11 -19.23 -1.54
N ASP A 139 18.63 -19.24 -2.77
CA ASP A 139 19.41 -18.12 -3.32
C ASP A 139 18.53 -16.90 -3.55
N GLN A 140 17.36 -17.10 -4.12
CA GLN A 140 16.36 -16.05 -4.31
C GLN A 140 15.86 -15.50 -2.97
N ARG A 141 15.62 -16.36 -1.96
CA ARG A 141 15.25 -15.90 -0.61
C ARG A 141 16.31 -15.00 0.00
N ASN A 142 17.58 -15.38 -0.12
CA ASN A 142 18.68 -14.57 0.38
C ASN A 142 18.75 -13.23 -0.35
N ALA A 143 18.66 -13.21 -1.68
CA ALA A 143 18.66 -12.00 -2.49
C ALA A 143 17.48 -11.06 -2.18
N LEU A 144 16.33 -11.62 -1.83
CA LEU A 144 15.11 -10.89 -1.46
C LEU A 144 15.05 -10.53 0.03
N ASN A 145 16.06 -10.89 0.82
CA ASN A 145 16.11 -10.70 2.27
C ASN A 145 14.88 -11.28 3.00
N LEU A 146 14.46 -12.50 2.59
CA LEU A 146 13.34 -13.25 3.18
C LEU A 146 13.86 -14.25 4.22
N SER A 147 13.68 -13.96 5.50
CA SER A 147 13.98 -14.91 6.56
C SER A 147 12.84 -15.93 6.75
N LYS A 148 13.18 -17.21 6.79
CA LYS A 148 12.23 -18.29 7.15
C LYS A 148 11.67 -18.15 8.57
N SER A 149 12.36 -17.41 9.43
CA SER A 149 11.94 -17.13 10.81
C SER A 149 11.19 -15.80 10.94
N ALA A 150 10.93 -15.10 9.83
CA ALA A 150 10.19 -13.85 9.88
C ALA A 150 8.77 -14.08 10.43
N ARG A 151 8.32 -13.14 11.24
CA ARG A 151 7.03 -13.21 11.90
C ARG A 151 6.45 -11.82 12.05
N ILE A 152 5.13 -11.69 11.86
CA ILE A 152 4.38 -10.47 12.15
C ILE A 152 3.44 -10.68 13.34
N SER A 153 3.22 -9.63 14.13
CA SER A 153 2.19 -9.61 15.16
C SER A 153 0.86 -9.18 14.55
N MET A 154 -0.20 -9.91 14.82
CA MET A 154 -1.53 -9.64 14.29
C MET A 154 -2.56 -9.63 15.43
N ASN A 155 -3.44 -8.63 15.43
CA ASN A 155 -4.68 -8.66 16.21
C ASN A 155 -5.75 -9.48 15.49
N ASP A 156 -6.87 -9.76 16.15
CA ASP A 156 -7.92 -10.63 15.60
C ASP A 156 -8.52 -10.10 14.29
N ARG A 157 -8.62 -8.78 14.13
CA ARG A 157 -9.14 -8.16 12.92
C ARG A 157 -8.18 -8.35 11.73
N MET A 158 -6.89 -8.19 11.96
CA MET A 158 -5.86 -8.43 10.96
C MET A 158 -5.76 -9.91 10.59
N LYS A 159 -5.92 -10.83 11.58
CA LYS A 159 -5.97 -12.27 11.34
C LYS A 159 -7.12 -12.65 10.39
N ALA A 160 -8.29 -12.03 10.56
CA ALA A 160 -9.44 -12.28 9.68
C ALA A 160 -9.13 -11.92 8.22
N TYR A 161 -8.45 -10.81 7.96
CA TYR A 161 -7.97 -10.46 6.62
C TYR A 161 -6.89 -11.42 6.14
N MET A 162 -5.94 -11.78 7.01
CA MET A 162 -4.85 -12.68 6.66
C MET A 162 -5.34 -14.09 6.33
N GLN A 163 -6.41 -14.58 6.93
CA GLN A 163 -7.04 -15.86 6.55
C GLN A 163 -7.46 -15.88 5.07
N ILE A 164 -7.97 -14.76 4.56
CA ILE A 164 -8.38 -14.65 3.15
C ILE A 164 -7.14 -14.71 2.24
N HIS A 165 -6.10 -13.94 2.56
CA HIS A 165 -4.86 -13.92 1.80
C HIS A 165 -4.13 -15.27 1.87
N TYR A 166 -4.04 -15.86 3.05
CA TYR A 166 -3.40 -17.16 3.26
C TYR A 166 -4.08 -18.28 2.50
N LYS A 167 -5.42 -18.28 2.44
CA LYS A 167 -6.17 -19.23 1.63
C LYS A 167 -5.79 -19.16 0.15
N LYS A 168 -5.69 -17.96 -0.42
CA LYS A 168 -5.26 -17.76 -1.81
C LYS A 168 -3.81 -18.22 -2.03
N PHE A 169 -2.93 -17.98 -1.05
CA PHE A 169 -1.55 -18.50 -1.07
C PHE A 169 -1.55 -20.03 -1.17
N ILE A 170 -2.29 -20.73 -0.30
CA ILE A 170 -2.37 -22.20 -0.32
C ILE A 170 -2.99 -22.73 -1.63
N GLU A 171 -4.03 -22.10 -2.14
CA GLU A 171 -4.66 -22.47 -3.41
C GLU A 171 -3.65 -22.36 -4.57
N LYS A 172 -2.78 -21.37 -4.55
CA LYS A 172 -1.73 -21.19 -5.55
C LYS A 172 -0.60 -22.22 -5.43
N GLU A 173 -0.20 -22.57 -4.21
CA GLU A 173 0.84 -23.60 -4.00
C GLU A 173 0.40 -25.01 -4.44
N ASN A 174 -0.90 -25.25 -4.54
CA ASN A 174 -1.47 -26.53 -4.94
C ASN A 174 -1.77 -26.63 -6.47
N GLN A 175 -1.45 -25.60 -7.25
CA GLN A 175 -1.62 -25.58 -8.72
C GLN A 175 -0.34 -26.01 -9.44
#